data_d108542dce2fbe7fe50b536cf3c8815c
#
_entry.id   d108542dce2fbe7fe50b536cf3c8815c
#
_cell.length_a   1.000
_cell.length_b   1.000
_cell.length_c   1.000
_cell.angle_alpha   90.00
_cell.angle_beta   90.00
_cell.angle_gamma   90.00
#
_symmetry.space_group_name_H-M   'P 1'
#
loop_
_entity.id
_entity.type
_entity.pdbx_description
1 polymer ?
#
loop_
_entity_poly.entity_id
_entity_poly.type
_entity_poly.pdbx_seq_one_letter_code
_entity_poly.pdbx_strand_id
1 'polypeptide(L)'
;MVDTLNDAVPRRSTLAVGSEIVNFQYLELKIPPPAAAMGVGIVMWGVSRAAASWEVPTLARTGVALAIVVIGLAFSVSGFVAFRRAKTTINPTTPEGASSLVSSGVYSITRNPMYVGLVLVLTAWAVFLSSGWAFLGPLVFAAYIRRFQITPEERALSALFGSRYSDYKAKVRRWL
;
A
#
# COMPACT_ATOMS: atom_id res chain seq x y z
N MET A 1 -56.45 19.50 40.21
CA MET A 1 -55.66 19.91 41.38
C MET A 1 -54.61 18.86 41.57
N VAL A 2 -53.39 19.30 41.61
CA VAL A 2 -52.17 18.56 41.98
C VAL A 2 -51.24 18.23 40.82
N ASP A 3 -50.41 19.06 40.63
CA ASP A 3 -48.97 19.23 40.87
C ASP A 3 -48.07 18.26 40.13
N THR A 4 -47.51 18.86 39.15
CA THR A 4 -46.33 18.49 38.42
C THR A 4 -45.06 18.67 39.27
N LEU A 5 -44.37 17.61 39.61
CA LEU A 5 -42.98 17.66 40.06
C LEU A 5 -42.08 17.26 38.91
N ASN A 6 -41.49 18.30 38.37
CA ASN A 6 -40.49 18.27 37.32
C ASN A 6 -39.12 18.01 37.97
N ASP A 7 -38.71 16.74 38.06
CA ASP A 7 -37.38 16.38 38.49
C ASP A 7 -36.38 16.50 37.31
N ALA A 8 -35.74 17.64 37.28
CA ALA A 8 -34.63 17.92 36.41
C ALA A 8 -33.43 17.05 36.79
N VAL A 9 -33.20 15.99 36.03
CA VAL A 9 -31.95 15.22 36.08
C VAL A 9 -30.86 16.10 35.50
N PRO A 10 -29.78 16.41 36.25
CA PRO A 10 -28.68 17.16 35.69
C PRO A 10 -27.97 16.32 34.62
N ARG A 11 -28.00 16.82 33.37
CA ARG A 11 -27.14 16.31 32.31
C ARG A 11 -25.69 16.41 32.75
N ARG A 12 -25.11 15.28 33.11
CA ARG A 12 -23.66 15.17 33.23
C ARG A 12 -23.08 15.52 31.84
N SER A 13 -22.47 16.69 31.78
CA SER A 13 -21.55 17.05 30.72
C SER A 13 -20.37 16.07 30.75
N THR A 14 -20.47 14.99 30.01
CA THR A 14 -19.32 14.20 29.65
C THR A 14 -18.40 15.11 28.87
N LEU A 15 -17.36 15.57 29.51
CA LEU A 15 -16.21 16.17 28.85
C LEU A 15 -15.70 15.14 27.84
N ALA A 16 -16.13 15.28 26.60
CA ALA A 16 -15.52 14.65 25.46
C ALA A 16 -14.12 15.27 25.37
N VAL A 17 -13.13 14.62 26.00
CA VAL A 17 -11.74 14.79 25.64
C VAL A 17 -11.67 14.36 24.19
N GLY A 18 -11.79 15.34 23.30
CA GLY A 18 -11.64 15.16 21.86
C GLY A 18 -10.20 14.74 21.60
N SER A 19 -9.98 13.43 21.49
CA SER A 19 -8.89 12.95 20.68
C SER A 19 -9.23 13.39 19.24
N GLU A 20 -8.65 14.49 18.78
CA GLU A 20 -8.53 14.77 17.36
C GLU A 20 -7.71 13.63 16.76
N ILE A 21 -8.36 12.51 16.52
CA ILE A 21 -7.83 11.47 15.64
C ILE A 21 -7.80 12.14 14.28
N VAL A 22 -6.60 12.62 13.89
CA VAL A 22 -6.37 13.18 12.55
C VAL A 22 -6.97 12.18 11.56
N ASN A 23 -8.06 12.58 10.93
CA ASN A 23 -8.78 11.70 10.03
C ASN A 23 -8.02 11.63 8.69
N PHE A 24 -7.05 10.72 8.60
CA PHE A 24 -6.26 10.50 7.39
C PHE A 24 -7.04 9.85 6.23
N GLN A 25 -8.34 9.60 6.38
CA GLN A 25 -9.14 8.98 5.32
C GLN A 25 -9.16 9.82 4.03
N TYR A 26 -9.02 11.15 4.15
CA TYR A 26 -8.95 12.03 2.97
C TYR A 26 -7.72 11.81 2.09
N LEU A 27 -6.69 11.12 2.59
CA LEU A 27 -5.48 10.77 1.82
C LEU A 27 -5.59 9.40 1.12
N GLU A 28 -6.62 8.62 1.46
CA GLU A 28 -6.79 7.28 0.88
C GLU A 28 -7.05 7.37 -0.63
N LEU A 29 -6.38 6.54 -1.41
CA LEU A 29 -6.52 6.39 -2.87
C LEU A 29 -6.21 7.66 -3.70
N LYS A 30 -5.66 8.73 -3.11
CA LYS A 30 -5.40 10.00 -3.82
C LYS A 30 -4.07 10.04 -4.57
N ILE A 31 -3.04 9.45 -4.00
CA ILE A 31 -1.70 9.48 -4.59
C ILE A 31 -1.48 8.18 -5.35
N PRO A 32 -1.29 8.23 -6.67
CA PRO A 32 -0.98 7.03 -7.44
C PRO A 32 0.27 6.33 -6.88
N PRO A 33 0.24 5.00 -6.67
CA PRO A 33 1.36 4.26 -6.10
C PRO A 33 2.72 4.48 -6.78
N PRO A 34 2.83 4.59 -8.11
CA PRO A 34 4.09 4.91 -8.76
C PRO A 34 4.62 6.31 -8.38
N ALA A 35 3.73 7.31 -8.21
CA ALA A 35 4.14 8.65 -7.79
C ALA A 35 4.67 8.65 -6.34
N ALA A 36 4.01 7.90 -5.44
CA ALA A 36 4.50 7.71 -4.08
C ALA A 36 5.86 7.02 -4.06
N ALA A 37 6.06 5.96 -4.88
CA ALA A 37 7.34 5.27 -5.01
C ALA A 37 8.44 6.21 -5.52
N MET A 38 8.13 7.04 -6.50
CA MET A 38 9.08 8.03 -7.03
C MET A 38 9.48 9.05 -5.95
N GLY A 39 8.53 9.57 -5.17
CA GLY A 39 8.81 10.48 -4.06
C GLY A 39 9.72 9.85 -3.01
N VAL A 40 9.43 8.60 -2.60
CA VAL A 40 10.27 7.84 -1.69
C VAL A 40 11.66 7.62 -2.29
N GLY A 41 11.77 7.27 -3.57
CA GLY A 41 13.05 7.10 -4.27
C GLY A 41 13.92 8.35 -4.27
N ILE A 42 13.31 9.54 -4.44
CA ILE A 42 14.02 10.82 -4.37
C ILE A 42 14.55 11.08 -2.95
N VAL A 43 13.72 10.82 -1.93
CA VAL A 43 14.15 10.95 -0.53
C VAL A 43 15.28 9.98 -0.20
N MET A 44 15.18 8.72 -0.64
CA MET A 44 16.25 7.72 -0.48
C MET A 44 17.58 8.21 -1.08
N TRP A 45 17.52 8.80 -2.27
CA TRP A 45 18.71 9.37 -2.93
C TRP A 45 19.29 10.52 -2.09
N GLY A 46 18.47 11.47 -1.65
CA GLY A 46 18.92 12.59 -0.82
C GLY A 46 19.58 12.12 0.48
N VAL A 47 18.95 11.18 1.19
CA VAL A 47 19.51 10.61 2.43
C VAL A 47 20.83 9.89 2.16
N SER A 48 20.95 9.14 1.06
CA SER A 48 22.18 8.43 0.72
C SER A 48 23.35 9.38 0.42
N ARG A 49 23.08 10.63 0.01
CA ARG A 49 24.13 11.65 -0.22
C ARG A 49 24.66 12.25 1.07
N ALA A 50 23.86 12.23 2.14
CA ALA A 50 24.22 12.75 3.46
C ALA A 50 24.74 11.68 4.42
N ALA A 51 24.52 10.40 4.12
CA ALA A 51 24.88 9.28 4.99
C ALA A 51 26.09 8.51 4.46
N ALA A 52 26.75 7.75 5.35
CA ALA A 52 27.83 6.86 4.94
C ALA A 52 27.31 5.77 3.97
N SER A 53 28.05 5.56 2.91
CA SER A 53 27.83 4.49 1.93
C SER A 53 28.76 3.31 2.19
N TRP A 54 28.32 2.11 1.81
CA TRP A 54 29.18 0.93 1.84
C TRP A 54 30.06 0.89 0.60
N GLU A 55 31.31 0.48 0.77
CA GLU A 55 32.25 0.26 -0.33
C GLU A 55 31.96 -1.09 -1.01
N VAL A 56 30.93 -1.09 -1.86
CA VAL A 56 30.59 -2.26 -2.69
C VAL A 56 31.01 -1.96 -4.13
N PRO A 57 31.72 -2.88 -4.82
CA PRO A 57 32.10 -2.70 -6.22
C PRO A 57 30.88 -2.35 -7.08
N THR A 58 31.04 -1.31 -7.92
CA THR A 58 29.93 -0.79 -8.74
C THR A 58 29.29 -1.88 -9.61
N LEU A 59 30.08 -2.75 -10.20
CA LEU A 59 29.57 -3.85 -11.01
C LEU A 59 28.68 -4.80 -10.21
N ALA A 60 29.08 -5.18 -8.99
CA ALA A 60 28.33 -6.08 -8.13
C ALA A 60 26.98 -5.46 -7.71
N ARG A 61 26.99 -4.23 -7.18
CA ARG A 61 25.74 -3.55 -6.76
C ARG A 61 24.78 -3.32 -7.92
N THR A 62 25.31 -2.95 -9.11
CA THR A 62 24.49 -2.73 -10.30
C THR A 62 23.90 -4.05 -10.79
N GLY A 63 24.69 -5.13 -10.83
CA GLY A 63 24.21 -6.46 -11.23
C GLY A 63 23.09 -6.96 -10.32
N VAL A 64 23.27 -6.86 -8.99
CA VAL A 64 22.24 -7.26 -8.02
C VAL A 64 20.99 -6.37 -8.15
N ALA A 65 21.17 -5.06 -8.26
CA ALA A 65 20.03 -4.13 -8.41
C ALA A 65 19.24 -4.44 -9.68
N LEU A 66 19.89 -4.68 -10.82
CA LEU A 66 19.22 -5.03 -12.06
C LEU A 66 18.46 -6.36 -11.94
N ALA A 67 19.01 -7.36 -11.29
CA ALA A 67 18.31 -8.63 -11.06
C ALA A 67 17.02 -8.41 -10.26
N ILE A 68 17.06 -7.62 -9.19
CA ILE A 68 15.89 -7.29 -8.37
C ILE A 68 14.86 -6.48 -9.18
N VAL A 69 15.32 -5.51 -10.00
CA VAL A 69 14.41 -4.74 -10.89
C VAL A 69 13.68 -5.66 -11.85
N VAL A 70 14.36 -6.61 -12.48
CA VAL A 70 13.73 -7.55 -13.42
C VAL A 70 12.64 -8.37 -12.72
N ILE A 71 12.91 -8.87 -11.50
CA ILE A 71 11.91 -9.59 -10.70
C ILE A 71 10.72 -8.66 -10.36
N GLY A 72 10.99 -7.43 -9.91
CA GLY A 72 9.96 -6.45 -9.56
C GLY A 72 9.07 -6.09 -10.75
N LEU A 73 9.67 -5.89 -11.93
CA LEU A 73 8.95 -5.65 -13.17
C LEU A 73 8.12 -6.87 -13.59
N ALA A 74 8.64 -8.09 -13.41
CA ALA A 74 7.89 -9.31 -13.70
C ALA A 74 6.61 -9.39 -12.85
N PHE A 75 6.67 -9.09 -11.55
CA PHE A 75 5.49 -9.00 -10.70
C PHE A 75 4.51 -7.93 -11.17
N SER A 76 4.99 -6.72 -11.44
CA SER A 76 4.14 -5.59 -11.87
C SER A 76 3.46 -5.87 -13.21
N VAL A 77 4.22 -6.33 -14.21
CA VAL A 77 3.69 -6.64 -15.55
C VAL A 77 2.71 -7.81 -15.51
N SER A 78 3.04 -8.87 -14.75
CA SER A 78 2.12 -10.02 -14.60
C SER A 78 0.80 -9.60 -13.95
N GLY A 79 0.85 -8.72 -12.92
CA GLY A 79 -0.34 -8.14 -12.30
C GLY A 79 -1.17 -7.33 -13.30
N PHE A 80 -0.52 -6.43 -14.03
CA PHE A 80 -1.17 -5.62 -15.07
C PHE A 80 -1.83 -6.48 -16.16
N VAL A 81 -1.12 -7.48 -16.68
CA VAL A 81 -1.64 -8.39 -17.69
C VAL A 81 -2.84 -9.18 -17.19
N ALA A 82 -2.83 -9.62 -15.93
CA ALA A 82 -3.96 -10.34 -15.33
C ALA A 82 -5.24 -9.47 -15.31
N PHE A 83 -5.15 -8.19 -14.91
CA PHE A 83 -6.29 -7.26 -15.00
C PHE A 83 -6.76 -7.02 -16.43
N ARG A 84 -5.83 -6.83 -17.36
CA ARG A 84 -6.17 -6.66 -18.80
C ARG A 84 -6.92 -7.87 -19.35
N ARG A 85 -6.49 -9.08 -19.00
CA ARG A 85 -7.17 -10.32 -19.42
C ARG A 85 -8.54 -10.49 -18.79
N ALA A 86 -8.71 -10.06 -17.55
CA ALA A 86 -9.98 -10.10 -16.84
C ALA A 86 -10.96 -9.00 -17.28
N LYS A 87 -10.54 -8.07 -18.16
CA LYS A 87 -11.34 -6.94 -18.66
C LYS A 87 -11.97 -6.12 -17.53
N THR A 88 -11.23 -5.95 -16.41
CA THR A 88 -11.65 -5.16 -15.24
C THR A 88 -10.76 -3.94 -15.07
N THR A 89 -11.16 -2.98 -14.20
CA THR A 89 -10.38 -1.78 -13.96
C THR A 89 -9.08 -2.07 -13.23
N ILE A 90 -8.03 -1.35 -13.61
CA ILE A 90 -6.71 -1.36 -12.97
C ILE A 90 -6.57 -0.12 -12.10
N ASN A 91 -7.53 0.82 -12.16
CA ASN A 91 -7.41 2.10 -11.48
C ASN A 91 -7.43 1.93 -9.94
N PRO A 92 -6.31 2.16 -9.25
CA PRO A 92 -6.23 1.98 -7.81
C PRO A 92 -6.96 3.09 -7.02
N THR A 93 -7.39 4.17 -7.70
CA THR A 93 -8.10 5.28 -7.06
C THR A 93 -9.63 5.09 -7.08
N THR A 94 -10.13 4.13 -7.86
CA THR A 94 -11.56 3.81 -7.99
C THR A 94 -11.80 2.30 -7.98
N PRO A 95 -11.47 1.60 -6.89
CA PRO A 95 -11.60 0.14 -6.80
C PRO A 95 -13.05 -0.33 -6.90
N GLU A 96 -14.03 0.55 -6.62
CA GLU A 96 -15.46 0.28 -6.77
C GLU A 96 -15.88 -0.01 -8.22
N GLY A 97 -15.07 0.43 -9.19
CA GLY A 97 -15.28 0.15 -10.61
C GLY A 97 -14.87 -1.26 -11.05
N ALA A 98 -14.41 -2.12 -10.14
CA ALA A 98 -14.00 -3.47 -10.48
C ALA A 98 -15.20 -4.33 -10.90
N SER A 99 -15.18 -4.82 -12.15
CA SER A 99 -16.24 -5.67 -12.72
C SER A 99 -16.02 -7.16 -12.44
N SER A 100 -14.79 -7.57 -12.12
CA SER A 100 -14.46 -8.96 -11.80
C SER A 100 -13.33 -9.08 -10.79
N LEU A 101 -13.39 -10.10 -9.94
CA LEU A 101 -12.33 -10.43 -8.99
C LEU A 101 -11.23 -11.21 -9.70
N VAL A 102 -10.02 -10.62 -9.77
CA VAL A 102 -8.83 -11.29 -10.33
C VAL A 102 -8.14 -12.08 -9.20
N SER A 103 -8.11 -13.40 -9.33
CA SER A 103 -7.54 -14.32 -8.32
C SER A 103 -6.61 -15.38 -8.89
N SER A 104 -6.35 -15.34 -10.23
CA SER A 104 -5.52 -16.32 -10.94
C SER A 104 -4.15 -15.76 -11.32
N GLY A 105 -3.25 -16.63 -11.78
CA GLY A 105 -1.89 -16.27 -12.17
C GLY A 105 -1.10 -15.73 -10.97
N VAL A 106 -0.43 -14.59 -11.11
CA VAL A 106 0.34 -13.97 -10.03
C VAL A 106 -0.52 -13.61 -8.81
N TYR A 107 -1.84 -13.42 -8.99
CA TYR A 107 -2.79 -13.17 -7.91
C TYR A 107 -3.13 -14.41 -7.08
N SER A 108 -2.68 -15.60 -7.47
CA SER A 108 -2.71 -16.78 -6.60
C SER A 108 -1.53 -16.87 -5.63
N ILE A 109 -0.48 -16.06 -5.84
CA ILE A 109 0.72 -16.01 -5.01
C ILE A 109 0.61 -14.87 -3.99
N THR A 110 0.23 -13.68 -4.46
CA THR A 110 0.05 -12.47 -3.66
C THR A 110 -1.17 -11.69 -4.13
N ARG A 111 -1.87 -11.04 -3.20
CA ARG A 111 -3.03 -10.20 -3.57
C ARG A 111 -2.64 -8.84 -4.16
N ASN A 112 -1.36 -8.45 -4.05
CA ASN A 112 -0.86 -7.13 -4.42
C ASN A 112 0.42 -7.17 -5.28
N PRO A 113 0.44 -7.93 -6.40
CA PRO A 113 1.66 -8.14 -7.16
C PRO A 113 2.28 -6.84 -7.70
N MET A 114 1.47 -5.87 -8.11
CA MET A 114 1.99 -4.59 -8.58
C MET A 114 2.68 -3.79 -7.47
N TYR A 115 2.18 -3.86 -6.22
CA TYR A 115 2.82 -3.20 -5.08
C TYR A 115 4.08 -3.94 -4.62
N VAL A 116 4.08 -5.28 -4.68
CA VAL A 116 5.31 -6.09 -4.50
C VAL A 116 6.38 -5.65 -5.49
N GLY A 117 6.01 -5.46 -6.77
CA GLY A 117 6.93 -4.98 -7.79
C GLY A 117 7.54 -3.62 -7.45
N LEU A 118 6.74 -2.66 -7.00
CA LEU A 118 7.23 -1.33 -6.60
C LEU A 118 8.16 -1.40 -5.37
N VAL A 119 7.84 -2.23 -4.36
CA VAL A 119 8.72 -2.47 -3.21
C VAL A 119 10.06 -3.05 -3.66
N LEU A 120 10.06 -4.02 -4.58
CA LEU A 120 11.28 -4.60 -5.13
C LEU A 120 12.11 -3.57 -5.91
N VAL A 121 11.48 -2.70 -6.72
CA VAL A 121 12.18 -1.61 -7.42
C VAL A 121 12.83 -0.64 -6.44
N LEU A 122 12.15 -0.26 -5.35
CA LEU A 122 12.75 0.58 -4.32
C LEU A 122 13.87 -0.15 -3.55
N THR A 123 13.74 -1.47 -3.35
CA THR A 123 14.81 -2.29 -2.75
C THR A 123 16.03 -2.34 -3.65
N ALA A 124 15.84 -2.51 -4.95
CA ALA A 124 16.91 -2.44 -5.95
C ALA A 124 17.61 -1.08 -5.92
N TRP A 125 16.83 -0.01 -5.81
CA TRP A 125 17.36 1.34 -5.67
C TRP A 125 18.20 1.51 -4.40
N ALA A 126 17.75 0.96 -3.24
CA ALA A 126 18.54 0.95 -2.01
C ALA A 126 19.87 0.22 -2.16
N VAL A 127 19.86 -0.94 -2.82
CA VAL A 127 21.08 -1.70 -3.15
C VAL A 127 22.02 -0.88 -4.03
N PHE A 128 21.49 -0.25 -5.06
CA PHE A 128 22.28 0.60 -5.97
C PHE A 128 22.90 1.79 -5.26
N LEU A 129 22.17 2.44 -4.34
CA LEU A 129 22.65 3.57 -3.53
C LEU A 129 23.73 3.15 -2.52
N SER A 130 23.85 1.85 -2.21
CA SER A 130 24.86 1.32 -1.28
C SER A 130 24.85 1.99 0.10
N SER A 131 23.67 2.37 0.60
CA SER A 131 23.50 3.05 1.89
C SER A 131 22.50 2.29 2.76
N GLY A 132 22.88 1.94 3.99
CA GLY A 132 22.02 1.22 4.92
C GLY A 132 20.71 1.96 5.20
N TRP A 133 20.75 3.28 5.31
CA TRP A 133 19.56 4.11 5.53
C TRP A 133 18.58 4.08 4.35
N ALA A 134 19.05 3.85 3.13
CA ALA A 134 18.18 3.76 1.96
C ALA A 134 17.19 2.59 2.07
N PHE A 135 17.51 1.51 2.80
CA PHE A 135 16.60 0.38 3.02
C PHE A 135 15.37 0.71 3.87
N LEU A 136 15.35 1.84 4.56
CA LEU A 136 14.13 2.31 5.20
C LEU A 136 13.07 2.74 4.19
N GLY A 137 13.47 3.17 2.98
CA GLY A 137 12.54 3.62 1.94
C GLY A 137 11.50 2.56 1.53
N PRO A 138 11.89 1.34 1.12
CA PRO A 138 10.96 0.26 0.83
C PRO A 138 10.02 -0.06 2.00
N LEU A 139 10.49 -0.02 3.25
CA LEU A 139 9.68 -0.27 4.44
C LEU A 139 8.63 0.82 4.66
N VAL A 140 9.05 2.09 4.57
CA VAL A 140 8.15 3.24 4.67
C VAL A 140 7.11 3.21 3.55
N PHE A 141 7.54 2.92 2.31
CA PHE A 141 6.63 2.77 1.18
C PHE A 141 5.62 1.63 1.40
N ALA A 142 6.07 0.46 1.85
CA ALA A 142 5.19 -0.68 2.12
C ALA A 142 4.16 -0.36 3.22
N ALA A 143 4.57 0.33 4.29
CA ALA A 143 3.67 0.80 5.34
C ALA A 143 2.64 1.82 4.81
N TYR A 144 3.10 2.80 4.01
CA TYR A 144 2.25 3.79 3.37
C TYR A 144 1.20 3.13 2.46
N ILE A 145 1.64 2.28 1.51
CA ILE A 145 0.75 1.59 0.57
C ILE A 145 -0.24 0.69 1.32
N ARG A 146 0.21 -0.02 2.36
CA ARG A 146 -0.69 -0.83 3.20
C ARG A 146 -1.82 0.01 3.79
N ARG A 147 -1.51 1.20 4.31
CA ARG A 147 -2.49 2.05 5.01
C ARG A 147 -3.39 2.80 4.04
N PHE A 148 -2.83 3.41 3.00
CA PHE A 148 -3.54 4.38 2.17
C PHE A 148 -4.05 3.83 0.84
N GLN A 149 -3.58 2.65 0.42
CA GLN A 149 -4.01 2.00 -0.82
C GLN A 149 -4.65 0.62 -0.55
N ILE A 150 -3.89 -0.34 -0.01
CA ILE A 150 -4.36 -1.73 0.10
C ILE A 150 -5.59 -1.82 1.02
N THR A 151 -5.56 -1.16 2.18
CA THR A 151 -6.68 -1.26 3.14
C THR A 151 -7.99 -0.71 2.58
N PRO A 152 -8.06 0.48 1.95
CA PRO A 152 -9.27 0.95 1.29
C PRO A 152 -9.67 0.09 0.08
N GLU A 153 -8.71 -0.39 -0.74
CA GLU A 153 -9.02 -1.33 -1.84
C GLU A 153 -9.66 -2.62 -1.31
N GLU A 154 -9.12 -3.22 -0.24
CA GLU A 154 -9.68 -4.42 0.37
C GLU A 154 -11.09 -4.19 0.95
N ARG A 155 -11.39 -2.97 1.45
CA ARG A 155 -12.76 -2.61 1.89
C ARG A 155 -13.72 -2.58 0.70
N ALA A 156 -13.34 -1.90 -0.37
CA ALA A 156 -14.15 -1.80 -1.58
C ALA A 156 -14.38 -3.18 -2.22
N LEU A 157 -13.33 -3.99 -2.37
CA LEU A 157 -13.47 -5.36 -2.91
C LEU A 157 -14.30 -6.26 -2.01
N SER A 158 -14.24 -6.09 -0.68
CA SER A 158 -15.09 -6.83 0.26
C SER A 158 -16.56 -6.44 0.11
N ALA A 159 -16.85 -5.16 -0.11
CA ALA A 159 -18.23 -4.69 -0.36
C ALA A 159 -18.78 -5.19 -1.70
N LEU A 160 -17.95 -5.19 -2.77
CA LEU A 160 -18.37 -5.62 -4.11
C LEU A 160 -18.55 -7.13 -4.26
N PHE A 161 -17.62 -7.92 -3.70
CA PHE A 161 -17.53 -9.36 -3.99
C PHE A 161 -17.90 -10.26 -2.79
N GLY A 162 -18.14 -9.69 -1.60
CA GLY A 162 -18.63 -10.39 -0.42
C GLY A 162 -17.84 -11.65 -0.05
N SER A 163 -18.53 -12.79 0.05
CA SER A 163 -17.93 -14.09 0.41
C SER A 163 -16.82 -14.53 -0.55
N ARG A 164 -16.98 -14.30 -1.86
CA ARG A 164 -15.96 -14.65 -2.86
C ARG A 164 -14.60 -13.99 -2.56
N TYR A 165 -14.61 -12.73 -2.13
CA TYR A 165 -13.38 -12.03 -1.73
C TYR A 165 -12.86 -12.54 -0.39
N SER A 166 -13.73 -12.90 0.54
CA SER A 166 -13.33 -13.48 1.83
C SER A 166 -12.64 -14.84 1.66
N ASP A 167 -13.16 -15.70 0.78
CA ASP A 167 -12.55 -16.99 0.43
C ASP A 167 -11.18 -16.80 -0.24
N TYR A 168 -11.06 -15.79 -1.10
CA TYR A 168 -9.79 -15.44 -1.72
C TYR A 168 -8.76 -14.95 -0.68
N LYS A 169 -9.16 -14.07 0.25
CA LYS A 169 -8.29 -13.61 1.35
C LYS A 169 -7.81 -14.72 2.26
N ALA A 170 -8.62 -15.76 2.47
CA ALA A 170 -8.26 -16.90 3.29
C ALA A 170 -7.16 -17.77 2.64
N LYS A 171 -7.09 -17.79 1.30
CA LYS A 171 -6.16 -18.64 0.53
C LYS A 171 -4.87 -17.92 0.15
N VAL A 172 -4.91 -16.61 -0.08
CA VAL A 172 -3.79 -15.85 -0.65
C VAL A 172 -3.36 -14.75 0.32
N ARG A 173 -2.06 -14.63 0.54
CA ARG A 173 -1.50 -13.60 1.42
C ARG A 173 -1.58 -12.20 0.77
N ARG A 174 -1.50 -11.17 1.61
CA ARG A 174 -1.47 -9.77 1.17
C ARG A 174 -0.18 -9.44 0.43
N TRP A 175 0.93 -9.92 0.96
CA TRP A 175 2.27 -9.85 0.40
C TRP A 175 2.72 -11.25 -0.05
N LEU A 176 4.00 -11.51 -0.10
CA LEU A 176 4.54 -12.84 -0.41
C LEU A 176 4.47 -13.79 0.78
#